data_b2422ff058632f0308864e5dd545376a
#
_entry.id   b2422ff058632f0308864e5dd545376a
#
_cell.length_a   1.000
_cell.length_b   1.000
_cell.length_c   1.000
_cell.angle_alpha   90.00
_cell.angle_beta   90.00
_cell.angle_gamma   90.00
#
_symmetry.space_group_name_H-M   'P 1'
#
loop_
_entity.id
_entity.type
_entity.pdbx_description
1 polymer ?
#
loop_
_entity_poly.entity_id
_entity_poly.type
_entity_poly.pdbx_seq_one_letter_code
_entity_poly.pdbx_strand_id
1 'polypeptide(L)'
;IGDRNRELREESWKRLERRTVGEKGRKIRLFVLRVAAMLALPLLVGGIMWYMSEHGMADLPLANQEIKVGGSKAVVTLSTGEQLSLFGDTTVCVNDGLATLVNMKDTLNFMKSNHPVVADNSYNVIQIPRGGEYIVRLEDGTTVYLNSESELRIPVHFGKGERLVWLTGEAYFSVKHEAERKFVVRTNKADIAVLGTEFGVR
;
A
#
# COMPACT_ATOMS: atom_id res chain seq x y z
N ILE A 1 93.65 31.63 -28.79
CA ILE A 1 93.57 30.58 -27.71
C ILE A 1 92.47 30.86 -26.71
N GLY A 2 91.89 32.11 -26.67
CA GLY A 2 90.89 32.49 -25.70
C GLY A 2 89.40 32.01 -25.96
N ASP A 3 89.02 31.91 -27.21
CA ASP A 3 87.62 31.65 -27.57
C ASP A 3 87.20 30.20 -27.44
N ARG A 4 88.05 29.25 -27.68
CA ARG A 4 87.75 27.81 -27.58
C ARG A 4 87.45 27.37 -26.12
N ASN A 5 88.06 28.01 -25.16
CA ASN A 5 87.80 27.76 -23.73
C ASN A 5 86.52 28.34 -23.22
N ARG A 6 85.97 29.39 -23.85
CA ARG A 6 84.64 29.96 -23.52
C ARG A 6 83.53 29.03 -24.04
N GLU A 7 83.62 28.58 -25.24
CA GLU A 7 82.63 27.67 -25.82
C GLU A 7 82.53 26.32 -25.06
N LEU A 8 83.67 25.77 -24.68
CA LEU A 8 83.71 24.54 -23.88
C LEU A 8 83.12 24.73 -22.46
N ARG A 9 83.25 25.90 -21.87
CA ARG A 9 82.61 26.25 -20.60
C ARG A 9 81.11 26.41 -20.76
N GLU A 10 80.61 27.07 -21.76
CA GLU A 10 79.23 27.26 -21.99
C GLU A 10 78.52 25.93 -22.31
N GLU A 11 79.10 25.07 -23.07
CA GLU A 11 78.58 23.71 -23.34
C GLU A 11 78.55 22.86 -22.07
N SER A 12 79.54 22.96 -21.20
CA SER A 12 79.61 22.21 -19.95
C SER A 12 78.53 22.74 -18.93
N TRP A 13 78.33 24.04 -18.87
CA TRP A 13 77.28 24.63 -18.05
C TRP A 13 75.89 24.23 -18.55
N LYS A 14 75.60 24.23 -19.83
CA LYS A 14 74.33 23.78 -20.41
C LYS A 14 74.07 22.28 -20.21
N ARG A 15 75.07 21.46 -20.12
CA ARG A 15 74.95 20.03 -19.76
C ARG A 15 74.64 19.80 -18.29
N LEU A 16 75.22 20.60 -17.40
CA LEU A 16 74.96 20.54 -15.96
C LEU A 16 73.57 21.05 -15.62
N GLU A 17 73.13 22.15 -16.22
CA GLU A 17 71.77 22.67 -16.02
C GLU A 17 70.68 21.68 -16.43
N ARG A 18 70.84 20.97 -17.58
CA ARG A 18 69.86 19.97 -18.03
C ARG A 18 69.75 18.76 -17.09
N ARG A 19 70.85 18.41 -16.38
CA ARG A 19 70.81 17.26 -15.44
C ARG A 19 70.19 17.61 -14.09
N THR A 20 70.37 18.80 -13.60
CA THR A 20 69.92 19.19 -12.25
C THR A 20 68.46 19.62 -12.20
N VAL A 21 67.93 20.22 -13.28
CA VAL A 21 66.55 20.72 -13.32
C VAL A 21 65.56 19.57 -13.56
N GLY A 22 65.92 18.55 -14.33
CA GLY A 22 65.01 17.46 -14.65
C GLY A 22 64.70 16.48 -13.49
N GLU A 23 65.72 16.18 -12.65
CA GLU A 23 65.53 15.23 -11.56
C GLU A 23 64.87 15.80 -10.32
N LYS A 24 65.16 17.04 -9.98
CA LYS A 24 64.50 17.73 -8.84
C LYS A 24 63.01 17.95 -9.12
N GLY A 25 62.65 18.38 -10.33
CA GLY A 25 61.24 18.60 -10.71
C GLY A 25 60.43 17.32 -10.70
N ARG A 26 61.03 16.19 -11.09
CA ARG A 26 60.33 14.89 -11.07
C ARG A 26 60.07 14.36 -9.66
N LYS A 27 61.06 14.55 -8.75
CA LYS A 27 60.91 14.14 -7.31
C LYS A 27 59.92 15.01 -6.61
N ILE A 28 59.89 16.33 -6.86
CA ILE A 28 58.93 17.26 -6.27
C ILE A 28 57.54 16.94 -6.79
N ARG A 29 57.36 16.69 -8.08
CA ARG A 29 56.07 16.34 -8.69
C ARG A 29 55.52 15.04 -8.13
N LEU A 30 56.35 14.01 -7.92
CA LEU A 30 55.94 12.74 -7.31
C LEU A 30 55.63 12.92 -5.81
N PHE A 31 56.34 13.80 -5.11
CA PHE A 31 56.04 14.09 -3.74
C PHE A 31 54.72 14.83 -3.59
N VAL A 32 54.45 15.83 -4.40
CA VAL A 32 53.17 16.57 -4.43
C VAL A 32 52.02 15.65 -4.79
N LEU A 33 52.19 14.74 -5.75
CA LEU A 33 51.19 13.75 -6.09
C LEU A 33 50.87 12.78 -4.94
N ARG A 34 51.90 12.36 -4.20
CA ARG A 34 51.71 11.49 -3.03
C ARG A 34 50.99 12.21 -1.89
N VAL A 35 51.34 13.44 -1.63
CA VAL A 35 50.66 14.27 -0.60
C VAL A 35 49.22 14.56 -1.02
N ALA A 36 48.98 14.92 -2.28
CA ALA A 36 47.65 15.12 -2.83
C ALA A 36 46.76 13.86 -2.73
N ALA A 37 47.31 12.69 -3.03
CA ALA A 37 46.59 11.42 -2.89
C ALA A 37 46.28 11.08 -1.43
N MET A 38 47.21 11.41 -0.50
CA MET A 38 47.02 11.18 0.92
C MET A 38 45.91 12.04 1.53
N LEU A 39 45.72 13.26 0.99
CA LEU A 39 44.62 14.15 1.41
C LEU A 39 43.31 13.91 0.66
N ALA A 40 43.38 13.48 -0.59
CA ALA A 40 42.18 13.23 -1.39
C ALA A 40 41.39 12.00 -0.93
N LEU A 41 42.05 10.95 -0.47
CA LEU A 41 41.39 9.72 0.01
C LEU A 41 40.48 9.97 1.23
N PRO A 42 40.94 10.59 2.34
CA PRO A 42 40.06 10.84 3.48
C PRO A 42 38.94 11.84 3.15
N LEU A 43 39.18 12.82 2.26
CA LEU A 43 38.13 13.76 1.82
C LEU A 43 37.05 13.03 0.97
N LEU A 44 37.47 12.10 0.11
CA LEU A 44 36.55 11.28 -0.68
C LEU A 44 35.72 10.36 0.24
N VAL A 45 36.36 9.66 1.18
CA VAL A 45 35.66 8.77 2.13
C VAL A 45 34.75 9.58 3.04
N GLY A 46 35.22 10.70 3.57
CA GLY A 46 34.43 11.61 4.40
C GLY A 46 33.25 12.20 3.62
N GLY A 47 33.47 12.61 2.39
CA GLY A 47 32.41 13.13 1.51
C GLY A 47 31.35 12.09 1.16
N ILE A 48 31.76 10.85 0.87
CA ILE A 48 30.84 9.74 0.65
C ILE A 48 30.06 9.41 1.93
N MET A 49 30.74 9.38 3.07
CA MET A 49 30.12 9.08 4.35
C MET A 49 29.14 10.19 4.78
N TRP A 50 29.47 11.46 4.54
CA TRP A 50 28.58 12.59 4.75
C TRP A 50 27.40 12.57 3.79
N TYR A 51 27.64 12.32 2.50
CA TYR A 51 26.59 12.16 1.49
C TYR A 51 25.63 11.00 1.83
N MET A 52 26.15 9.86 2.29
CA MET A 52 25.32 8.73 2.75
C MET A 52 24.60 9.03 4.07
N SER A 53 25.13 9.90 4.91
CA SER A 53 24.47 10.34 6.15
C SER A 53 23.31 11.30 5.90
N GLU A 54 23.44 12.20 4.93
CA GLU A 54 22.37 13.16 4.57
C GLU A 54 21.32 12.56 3.62
N HIS A 55 21.76 11.65 2.74
CA HIS A 55 20.88 10.93 1.84
C HIS A 55 20.68 9.50 2.35
N GLY A 56 20.60 9.37 3.69
CA GLY A 56 20.49 8.10 4.38
C GLY A 56 19.72 7.12 3.52
N MET A 57 20.23 5.90 3.37
CA MET A 57 19.42 4.81 2.81
C MET A 57 18.02 5.06 3.31
N ALA A 58 17.15 5.45 2.37
CA ALA A 58 15.74 5.62 2.70
C ALA A 58 15.43 4.43 3.58
N ASP A 59 15.08 4.70 4.83
CA ASP A 59 14.64 3.67 5.75
C ASP A 59 13.76 2.77 4.93
N LEU A 60 14.32 1.61 4.53
CA LEU A 60 13.46 0.53 4.14
C LEU A 60 12.50 0.47 5.31
N PRO A 61 11.20 0.71 5.12
CA PRO A 61 10.27 0.61 6.21
C PRO A 61 10.30 -0.85 6.64
N LEU A 62 11.30 -1.19 7.45
CA LEU A 62 11.28 -2.40 8.26
C LEU A 62 10.08 -2.19 9.17
N ALA A 63 8.96 -2.51 8.55
CA ALA A 63 7.74 -2.99 9.17
C ALA A 63 7.72 -2.91 10.72
N ASN A 64 7.78 -1.72 11.27
CA ASN A 64 6.93 -1.40 12.39
C ASN A 64 5.52 -1.17 11.84
N GLN A 65 4.99 -2.13 11.08
CA GLN A 65 3.58 -2.33 11.06
C GLN A 65 3.25 -2.75 12.50
N GLU A 66 2.93 -1.76 13.34
CA GLU A 66 2.07 -2.02 14.46
C GLU A 66 0.99 -2.95 13.91
N ILE A 67 0.98 -4.18 14.40
CA ILE A 67 -0.14 -5.10 14.16
C ILE A 67 -1.30 -4.40 14.86
N LYS A 68 -1.97 -3.50 14.14
CA LYS A 68 -3.19 -2.89 14.62
C LYS A 68 -4.15 -4.05 14.80
N VAL A 69 -4.52 -4.28 16.04
CA VAL A 69 -5.59 -5.22 16.41
C VAL A 69 -6.73 -4.99 15.42
N GLY A 70 -7.27 -6.08 14.87
CA GLY A 70 -8.39 -6.02 13.93
C GLY A 70 -9.46 -5.08 14.46
N GLY A 71 -9.96 -4.21 13.62
CA GLY A 71 -10.97 -3.22 14.00
C GLY A 71 -12.07 -3.15 12.96
N SER A 72 -13.20 -2.57 13.36
CA SER A 72 -14.35 -2.39 12.48
C SER A 72 -13.99 -1.45 11.33
N LYS A 73 -13.78 -2.03 10.14
CA LYS A 73 -13.42 -1.32 8.91
C LYS A 73 -14.15 -1.94 7.73
N ALA A 74 -14.86 -1.11 7.00
CA ALA A 74 -15.51 -1.53 5.76
C ALA A 74 -15.51 -0.37 4.75
N VAL A 75 -15.48 -0.72 3.47
CA VAL A 75 -15.75 0.20 2.37
C VAL A 75 -17.02 -0.28 1.69
N VAL A 76 -18.03 0.58 1.65
CA VAL A 76 -19.32 0.29 1.04
C VAL A 76 -19.45 1.08 -0.24
N THR A 77 -19.62 0.40 -1.36
CA THR A 77 -19.95 1.01 -2.65
C THR A 77 -21.44 0.81 -2.89
N LEU A 78 -22.17 1.91 -2.93
CA LEU A 78 -23.61 1.91 -3.19
C LEU A 78 -23.91 1.63 -4.67
N SER A 79 -25.14 1.24 -4.95
CA SER A 79 -25.63 1.03 -6.32
C SER A 79 -25.59 2.29 -7.18
N THR A 80 -25.52 3.46 -6.57
CA THR A 80 -25.31 4.77 -7.22
C THR A 80 -23.87 5.03 -7.65
N GLY A 81 -22.91 4.19 -7.17
CA GLY A 81 -21.47 4.35 -7.36
C GLY A 81 -20.80 5.19 -6.26
N GLU A 82 -21.56 5.73 -5.31
CA GLU A 82 -21.00 6.43 -4.15
C GLU A 82 -20.25 5.45 -3.25
N GLN A 83 -19.08 5.87 -2.74
CA GLN A 83 -18.28 5.07 -1.82
C GLN A 83 -18.25 5.68 -0.42
N LEU A 84 -18.54 4.86 0.56
CA LEU A 84 -18.54 5.20 1.98
C LEU A 84 -17.45 4.39 2.69
N SER A 85 -16.54 5.08 3.36
CA SER A 85 -15.53 4.43 4.20
C SER A 85 -15.99 4.45 5.65
N LEU A 86 -16.22 3.28 6.23
CA LEU A 86 -16.69 3.08 7.59
C LEU A 86 -15.50 2.63 8.46
N PHE A 87 -15.09 3.47 9.41
CA PHE A 87 -13.96 3.17 10.31
C PHE A 87 -14.38 3.47 11.75
N GLY A 88 -14.26 2.47 12.62
CA GLY A 88 -14.56 2.61 14.05
C GLY A 88 -16.03 2.97 14.30
N ASP A 89 -16.27 3.77 15.34
CA ASP A 89 -17.61 4.15 15.83
C ASP A 89 -18.32 5.21 14.97
N THR A 90 -18.11 5.18 13.65
CA THR A 90 -18.73 6.16 12.75
C THR A 90 -20.23 5.90 12.63
N THR A 91 -21.06 6.84 13.03
CA THR A 91 -22.51 6.77 12.76
C THR A 91 -22.80 7.50 11.46
N VAL A 92 -23.28 6.77 10.46
CA VAL A 92 -23.65 7.32 9.15
C VAL A 92 -25.05 6.86 8.83
N CYS A 93 -25.87 7.78 8.38
CA CYS A 93 -27.19 7.49 7.83
C CYS A 93 -27.23 8.00 6.39
N VAL A 94 -27.30 7.09 5.43
CA VAL A 94 -27.36 7.41 4.00
C VAL A 94 -28.70 6.93 3.47
N ASN A 95 -29.39 7.84 2.80
CA ASN A 95 -30.60 7.52 2.05
C ASN A 95 -30.37 7.98 0.61
N ASP A 96 -30.03 7.04 -0.27
CA ASP A 96 -29.82 7.31 -1.69
C ASP A 96 -31.11 7.26 -2.52
N GLY A 97 -32.26 7.20 -1.86
CA GLY A 97 -33.57 7.03 -2.49
C GLY A 97 -33.89 5.57 -2.89
N LEU A 98 -32.91 4.69 -2.84
CA LEU A 98 -33.02 3.26 -3.21
C LEU A 98 -32.95 2.37 -1.98
N ALA A 99 -32.03 2.69 -1.05
CA ALA A 99 -31.85 1.99 0.21
C ALA A 99 -31.58 2.99 1.32
N THR A 100 -31.96 2.64 2.55
CA THR A 100 -31.57 3.36 3.75
C THR A 100 -30.53 2.53 4.47
N LEU A 101 -29.32 3.07 4.59
CA LEU A 101 -28.21 2.47 5.32
C LEU A 101 -28.01 3.22 6.62
N VAL A 102 -27.98 2.49 7.71
CA VAL A 102 -27.69 3.05 9.04
C VAL A 102 -26.50 2.28 9.60
N ASN A 103 -25.39 2.96 9.72
CA ASN A 103 -24.22 2.43 10.40
C ASN A 103 -24.27 2.85 11.88
N MET A 104 -24.16 1.87 12.77
CA MET A 104 -24.05 2.07 14.22
C MET A 104 -22.85 1.25 14.72
N LYS A 105 -21.78 1.94 15.11
CA LYS A 105 -20.53 1.33 15.56
C LYS A 105 -19.93 0.41 14.49
N ASP A 106 -20.01 -0.91 14.69
CA ASP A 106 -19.47 -1.99 13.87
C ASP A 106 -20.54 -2.71 13.04
N THR A 107 -21.77 -2.20 13.02
CA THR A 107 -22.90 -2.83 12.36
C THR A 107 -23.53 -1.91 11.32
N LEU A 108 -23.51 -2.36 10.07
CA LEU A 108 -24.21 -1.71 8.97
C LEU A 108 -25.57 -2.36 8.76
N ASN A 109 -26.62 -1.58 8.94
CA ASN A 109 -28.01 -2.04 8.77
C ASN A 109 -28.55 -1.57 7.42
N PHE A 110 -28.98 -2.49 6.59
CA PHE A 110 -29.76 -2.23 5.39
C PHE A 110 -31.24 -2.27 5.73
N MET A 111 -31.91 -1.13 5.61
CA MET A 111 -33.34 -1.03 5.88
C MET A 111 -34.12 -1.10 4.58
N LYS A 112 -35.27 -1.77 4.62
CA LYS A 112 -36.16 -1.84 3.48
C LYS A 112 -36.65 -0.44 3.12
N SER A 113 -36.42 -0.01 1.88
CA SER A 113 -36.97 1.23 1.37
C SER A 113 -38.43 1.04 0.93
N ASN A 114 -39.26 2.04 1.16
CA ASN A 114 -40.64 2.07 0.69
C ASN A 114 -40.80 2.62 -0.74
N HIS A 115 -39.66 2.89 -1.42
CA HIS A 115 -39.67 3.43 -2.77
C HIS A 115 -39.88 2.32 -3.81
N PRO A 116 -40.58 2.62 -4.93
CA PRO A 116 -40.83 1.62 -5.96
C PRO A 116 -39.51 1.15 -6.57
N VAL A 117 -39.49 -0.15 -6.82
CA VAL A 117 -38.41 -0.95 -7.36
C VAL A 117 -37.64 -0.22 -8.47
N VAL A 118 -36.38 0.08 -8.19
CA VAL A 118 -35.40 0.44 -9.21
C VAL A 118 -34.88 -0.83 -9.84
N ALA A 119 -34.47 -0.72 -11.10
CA ALA A 119 -34.07 -1.80 -11.98
C ALA A 119 -33.51 -3.06 -11.27
N ASP A 120 -33.97 -4.20 -11.69
CA ASP A 120 -33.74 -5.58 -11.18
C ASP A 120 -32.26 -5.98 -10.96
N ASN A 121 -31.29 -5.07 -11.22
CA ASN A 121 -29.86 -5.34 -11.22
C ASN A 121 -29.00 -4.32 -10.44
N SER A 122 -29.57 -3.67 -9.44
CA SER A 122 -28.80 -2.74 -8.59
C SER A 122 -28.23 -3.47 -7.36
N TYR A 123 -26.94 -3.33 -7.14
CA TYR A 123 -26.20 -4.01 -6.06
C TYR A 123 -25.40 -3.03 -5.24
N ASN A 124 -25.30 -3.31 -3.94
CA ASN A 124 -24.32 -2.71 -3.05
C ASN A 124 -23.16 -3.68 -2.84
N VAL A 125 -21.96 -3.17 -2.70
CA VAL A 125 -20.75 -3.99 -2.48
C VAL A 125 -20.11 -3.53 -1.18
N ILE A 126 -19.88 -4.48 -0.27
CA ILE A 126 -19.20 -4.27 1.00
C ILE A 126 -17.85 -4.96 0.92
N GLN A 127 -16.75 -4.21 1.04
CA GLN A 127 -15.38 -4.70 1.03
C GLN A 127 -14.75 -4.51 2.39
N ILE A 128 -14.17 -5.57 2.93
CA ILE A 128 -13.44 -5.54 4.19
C ILE A 128 -11.95 -5.51 3.90
N PRO A 129 -11.24 -4.42 4.24
CA PRO A 129 -9.81 -4.33 4.04
C PRO A 129 -9.06 -5.26 4.99
N ARG A 130 -7.78 -5.46 4.72
CA ARG A 130 -6.90 -6.29 5.54
C ARG A 130 -6.89 -5.83 7.00
N GLY A 131 -7.07 -6.79 7.92
CA GLY A 131 -7.15 -6.56 9.36
C GLY A 131 -8.44 -5.86 9.78
N GLY A 132 -9.47 -5.86 8.92
CA GLY A 132 -10.82 -5.40 9.23
C GLY A 132 -11.76 -6.57 9.52
N GLU A 133 -12.86 -6.28 10.19
CA GLU A 133 -14.03 -7.14 10.36
C GLU A 133 -15.25 -6.25 10.41
N TYR A 134 -16.39 -6.75 9.97
CA TYR A 134 -17.63 -5.96 9.99
C TYR A 134 -18.88 -6.80 10.07
N ILE A 135 -19.91 -6.24 10.69
CA ILE A 135 -21.23 -6.87 10.79
C ILE A 135 -22.20 -6.17 9.84
N VAL A 136 -22.88 -6.96 9.03
CA VAL A 136 -23.88 -6.46 8.08
C VAL A 136 -25.22 -7.09 8.38
N ARG A 137 -26.23 -6.29 8.65
CA ARG A 137 -27.61 -6.74 8.79
C ARG A 137 -28.37 -6.40 7.52
N LEU A 138 -28.86 -7.44 6.84
CA LEU A 138 -29.61 -7.33 5.59
C LEU A 138 -31.08 -6.94 5.84
N GLU A 139 -31.78 -6.51 4.77
CA GLU A 139 -33.17 -6.06 4.85
C GLU A 139 -34.16 -7.14 5.32
N ASP A 140 -33.82 -8.44 5.13
CA ASP A 140 -34.61 -9.58 5.58
C ASP A 140 -34.39 -9.93 7.08
N GLY A 141 -33.41 -9.27 7.71
CA GLY A 141 -32.98 -9.49 9.08
C GLY A 141 -31.86 -10.53 9.23
N THR A 142 -31.35 -11.09 8.13
CA THR A 142 -30.13 -11.92 8.14
C THR A 142 -28.94 -11.10 8.60
N THR A 143 -28.10 -11.68 9.45
CA THR A 143 -26.88 -11.05 9.92
C THR A 143 -25.66 -11.77 9.31
N VAL A 144 -24.73 -11.01 8.78
CA VAL A 144 -23.50 -11.50 8.15
C VAL A 144 -22.30 -10.90 8.87
N TYR A 145 -21.42 -11.74 9.36
CA TYR A 145 -20.14 -11.37 9.96
C TYR A 145 -19.06 -11.56 8.92
N LEU A 146 -18.54 -10.46 8.39
CA LEU A 146 -17.51 -10.46 7.35
C LEU A 146 -16.12 -10.41 7.97
N ASN A 147 -15.24 -11.30 7.54
CA ASN A 147 -13.86 -11.34 7.96
C ASN A 147 -12.97 -10.51 7.03
N SER A 148 -11.71 -10.34 7.42
CA SER A 148 -10.68 -9.63 6.65
C SER A 148 -10.58 -10.11 5.18
N GLU A 149 -10.33 -9.17 4.28
CA GLU A 149 -10.15 -9.43 2.84
C GLU A 149 -11.35 -10.11 2.17
N SER A 150 -12.55 -9.86 2.71
CA SER A 150 -13.81 -10.40 2.17
C SER A 150 -14.60 -9.31 1.44
N GLU A 151 -15.36 -9.74 0.45
CA GLU A 151 -16.30 -8.92 -0.32
C GLU A 151 -17.67 -9.57 -0.31
N LEU A 152 -18.68 -8.81 0.09
CA LEU A 152 -20.08 -9.21 0.02
C LEU A 152 -20.81 -8.27 -0.94
N ARG A 153 -21.41 -8.85 -1.98
CA ARG A 153 -22.28 -8.12 -2.90
C ARG A 153 -23.71 -8.54 -2.64
N ILE A 154 -24.56 -7.55 -2.39
CA ILE A 154 -25.97 -7.72 -2.04
C ILE A 154 -26.85 -6.91 -2.98
N PRO A 155 -28.01 -7.43 -3.41
CA PRO A 155 -28.97 -6.62 -4.16
C PRO A 155 -29.52 -5.51 -3.25
N VAL A 156 -29.94 -4.40 -3.84
CA VAL A 156 -30.59 -3.30 -3.12
C VAL A 156 -31.87 -3.81 -2.45
N HIS A 157 -32.58 -4.70 -3.13
CA HIS A 157 -33.76 -5.39 -2.61
C HIS A 157 -33.76 -6.85 -3.01
N PHE A 158 -34.13 -7.74 -2.09
CA PHE A 158 -34.38 -9.13 -2.43
C PHE A 158 -35.68 -9.25 -3.23
N GLY A 159 -35.59 -9.88 -4.40
CA GLY A 159 -36.75 -10.17 -5.23
C GLY A 159 -37.76 -11.12 -4.56
N LYS A 160 -38.86 -11.43 -5.28
CA LYS A 160 -39.89 -12.37 -4.82
C LYS A 160 -39.42 -13.85 -4.80
N GLY A 161 -38.33 -14.13 -5.49
CA GLY A 161 -37.74 -15.47 -5.58
C GLY A 161 -36.75 -15.78 -4.48
N GLU A 162 -35.51 -15.97 -4.83
CA GLU A 162 -34.43 -16.27 -3.89
C GLU A 162 -33.84 -15.00 -3.27
N ARG A 163 -33.34 -15.12 -2.05
CA ARG A 163 -32.54 -14.09 -1.38
C ARG A 163 -31.07 -14.35 -1.72
N LEU A 164 -30.60 -13.88 -2.89
CA LEU A 164 -29.27 -14.19 -3.42
C LEU A 164 -28.26 -13.11 -3.03
N VAL A 165 -27.12 -13.55 -2.51
CA VAL A 165 -25.94 -12.73 -2.25
C VAL A 165 -24.69 -13.40 -2.86
N TRP A 166 -23.64 -12.59 -3.14
CA TRP A 166 -22.37 -13.10 -3.62
C TRP A 166 -21.30 -12.84 -2.58
N LEU A 167 -20.48 -13.85 -2.29
CA LEU A 167 -19.39 -13.76 -1.34
C LEU A 167 -18.06 -14.15 -2.01
N THR A 168 -17.05 -13.31 -1.79
CA THR A 168 -15.64 -13.64 -1.99
C THR A 168 -14.94 -13.49 -0.65
N GLY A 169 -14.13 -14.47 -0.25
CA GLY A 169 -13.47 -14.49 1.05
C GLY A 169 -14.23 -15.29 2.11
N GLU A 170 -14.23 -14.83 3.35
CA GLU A 170 -14.76 -15.56 4.51
C GLU A 170 -15.86 -14.76 5.23
N ALA A 171 -16.97 -15.43 5.49
CA ALA A 171 -18.07 -14.85 6.26
C ALA A 171 -18.82 -15.93 7.07
N TYR A 172 -19.41 -15.48 8.18
CA TYR A 172 -20.37 -16.27 8.94
C TYR A 172 -21.76 -15.66 8.78
N PHE A 173 -22.75 -16.51 8.47
CA PHE A 173 -24.13 -16.12 8.21
C PHE A 173 -25.04 -16.63 9.32
N SER A 174 -25.82 -15.74 9.92
CA SER A 174 -26.98 -16.10 10.75
C SER A 174 -28.24 -15.73 9.97
N VAL A 175 -28.76 -16.70 9.21
CA VAL A 175 -29.81 -16.47 8.24
C VAL A 175 -31.19 -16.47 8.91
N LYS A 176 -31.94 -15.41 8.68
CA LYS A 176 -33.34 -15.31 9.12
C LYS A 176 -34.18 -16.40 8.45
N HIS A 177 -34.87 -17.20 9.27
CA HIS A 177 -35.75 -18.27 8.76
C HIS A 177 -36.89 -17.71 7.92
N GLU A 178 -37.02 -18.25 6.70
CA GLU A 178 -38.10 -17.96 5.78
C GLU A 178 -38.38 -19.20 4.93
N ALA A 179 -39.56 -19.81 5.14
CA ALA A 179 -39.88 -21.10 4.56
C ALA A 179 -40.10 -21.05 3.04
N GLU A 180 -40.56 -19.90 2.52
CA GLU A 180 -40.97 -19.77 1.11
C GLU A 180 -39.82 -19.29 0.20
N ARG A 181 -38.82 -18.59 0.77
CA ARG A 181 -37.70 -18.03 -0.02
C ARG A 181 -36.36 -18.50 0.52
N LYS A 182 -35.64 -19.24 -0.29
CA LYS A 182 -34.28 -19.68 0.04
C LYS A 182 -33.35 -18.48 0.13
N PHE A 183 -32.42 -18.54 1.08
CA PHE A 183 -31.24 -17.68 1.08
C PHE A 183 -30.11 -18.40 0.37
N VAL A 184 -29.54 -17.77 -0.65
CA VAL A 184 -28.50 -18.38 -1.48
C VAL A 184 -27.23 -17.53 -1.37
N VAL A 185 -26.15 -18.15 -0.92
CA VAL A 185 -24.80 -17.58 -0.96
C VAL A 185 -24.08 -18.17 -2.16
N ARG A 186 -23.81 -17.34 -3.14
CA ARG A 186 -23.04 -17.70 -4.33
C ARG A 186 -21.58 -17.33 -4.11
N THR A 187 -20.70 -18.29 -4.30
CA THR A 187 -19.26 -18.12 -4.30
C THR A 187 -18.68 -18.51 -5.66
N ASN A 188 -17.39 -18.30 -5.84
CA ASN A 188 -16.68 -18.77 -7.03
C ASN A 188 -16.57 -20.30 -7.14
N LYS A 189 -16.88 -21.03 -6.06
CA LYS A 189 -16.75 -22.50 -5.98
C LYS A 189 -18.08 -23.23 -5.93
N ALA A 190 -19.10 -22.65 -5.28
CA ALA A 190 -20.38 -23.31 -5.04
C ALA A 190 -21.48 -22.30 -4.68
N ASP A 191 -22.74 -22.70 -4.87
CA ASP A 191 -23.92 -22.04 -4.34
C ASP A 191 -24.42 -22.82 -3.10
N ILE A 192 -24.62 -22.10 -1.99
CA ILE A 192 -25.08 -22.64 -0.72
C ILE A 192 -26.50 -22.10 -0.49
N ALA A 193 -27.50 -22.99 -0.47
CA ALA A 193 -28.90 -22.62 -0.31
C ALA A 193 -29.46 -23.11 1.02
N VAL A 194 -30.03 -22.21 1.82
CA VAL A 194 -30.63 -22.51 3.13
C VAL A 194 -31.96 -21.80 3.29
N LEU A 195 -32.79 -22.25 4.24
CA LEU A 195 -34.07 -21.62 4.58
C LEU A 195 -33.95 -20.73 5.83
N GLY A 196 -32.94 -20.99 6.67
CA GLY A 196 -32.72 -20.29 7.92
C GLY A 196 -31.80 -21.12 8.80
N THR A 197 -30.52 -20.83 8.76
CA THR A 197 -29.48 -21.64 9.39
C THR A 197 -28.28 -20.74 9.66
N GLU A 198 -27.47 -21.13 10.63
CA GLU A 198 -26.19 -20.50 10.89
C GLU A 198 -25.07 -21.33 10.28
N PHE A 199 -24.19 -20.71 9.49
CA PHE A 199 -23.09 -21.40 8.82
C PHE A 199 -21.96 -20.43 8.43
N GLY A 200 -20.75 -20.99 8.33
CA GLY A 200 -19.57 -20.27 7.84
C GLY A 200 -19.22 -20.69 6.40
N VAL A 201 -18.71 -19.74 5.63
CA VAL A 201 -18.20 -19.94 4.26
C VAL A 201 -16.78 -19.42 4.21
N ARG A 202 -15.88 -20.20 3.57
CA ARG A 202 -14.46 -19.86 3.41
C ARG A 202 -13.94 -20.22 2.02
#